data_8b4c03272f5a76e8d9400e170139afd2
#
_entry.id   8b4c03272f5a76e8d9400e170139afd2
#
_cell.length_a   1.000
_cell.length_b   1.000
_cell.length_c   1.000
_cell.angle_alpha   90.00
_cell.angle_beta   90.00
_cell.angle_gamma   90.00
#
_symmetry.space_group_name_H-M   'P 1'
#
loop_
_entity.id
_entity.type
_entity.pdbx_description
1 polymer ?
#
loop_
_entity_poly.entity_id
_entity_poly.type
_entity_poly.pdbx_seq_one_letter_code
_entity_poly.pdbx_strand_id
1 'polypeptide(L)'
;MNILLLGGIGSGKSEALKILKEEHNANIIEADKVAHFLYEKDRAGYTAIKSLFGDTILDDKKDIDRKKLGDILYYDKDKLRKVDEIIHPLVNAEIKKRLLDNRLNVVEQALMPDENFYDSVWYLYTDMEIRIKRLMLSRGLSRERIETIISKQPKESDFESIANKIIKNNGDRSELEKNIREALR
;
A
#
# COMPACT_ATOMS: atom_id res chain seq x y z
N MET A 1 -16.91 8.20 5.61
CA MET A 1 -15.79 8.90 4.97
C MET A 1 -14.72 7.88 4.61
N ASN A 2 -14.25 7.92 3.37
CA ASN A 2 -13.24 7.01 2.83
C ASN A 2 -11.96 7.80 2.54
N ILE A 3 -10.88 7.49 3.26
CA ILE A 3 -9.58 8.13 3.10
C ILE A 3 -8.63 7.16 2.40
N LEU A 4 -7.91 7.64 1.39
CA LEU A 4 -6.75 6.97 0.86
C LEU A 4 -5.49 7.51 1.56
N LEU A 5 -4.73 6.64 2.22
CA LEU A 5 -3.45 6.98 2.86
C LEU A 5 -2.29 6.53 1.99
N LEU A 6 -1.57 7.50 1.44
CA LEU A 6 -0.37 7.32 0.63
C LEU A 6 0.89 7.69 1.40
N GLY A 7 2.02 7.21 0.92
CA GLY A 7 3.33 7.58 1.46
C GLY A 7 4.41 6.59 1.11
N GLY A 8 5.63 7.06 0.97
CA GLY A 8 6.79 6.24 0.64
C GLY A 8 7.18 5.24 1.75
N ILE A 9 8.05 4.32 1.43
CA ILE A 9 8.65 3.41 2.42
C ILE A 9 9.32 4.22 3.54
N GLY A 10 9.14 3.80 4.79
CA GLY A 10 9.71 4.49 5.95
C GLY A 10 8.98 5.76 6.39
N SER A 11 7.90 6.18 5.71
CA SER A 11 7.12 7.37 6.11
C SER A 11 6.33 7.20 7.40
N GLY A 12 6.14 5.96 7.88
CA GLY A 12 5.40 5.68 9.12
C GLY A 12 3.92 5.38 8.92
N LYS A 13 3.49 4.96 7.72
CA LYS A 13 2.09 4.57 7.45
C LYS A 13 1.54 3.58 8.46
N SER A 14 2.30 2.55 8.82
CA SER A 14 1.85 1.56 9.81
C SER A 14 1.53 2.17 11.18
N GLU A 15 2.29 3.18 11.61
CA GLU A 15 2.02 3.90 12.87
C GLU A 15 0.78 4.79 12.72
N ALA A 16 0.66 5.49 11.60
CA ALA A 16 -0.54 6.29 11.30
C ALA A 16 -1.82 5.43 11.27
N LEU A 17 -1.76 4.25 10.64
CA LEU A 17 -2.88 3.30 10.62
C LEU A 17 -3.24 2.81 12.03
N LYS A 18 -2.23 2.57 12.88
CA LYS A 18 -2.44 2.16 14.26
C LYS A 18 -3.16 3.26 15.05
N ILE A 19 -2.72 4.52 14.95
CA ILE A 19 -3.37 5.67 15.58
C ILE A 19 -4.81 5.80 15.09
N LEU A 20 -5.04 5.78 13.77
CA LEU A 20 -6.37 5.89 13.18
C LEU A 20 -7.32 4.78 13.67
N LYS A 21 -6.80 3.56 13.83
CA LYS A 21 -7.57 2.43 14.36
C LYS A 21 -7.88 2.57 15.85
N GLU A 22 -6.88 2.89 16.66
CA GLU A 22 -6.98 2.89 18.13
C GLU A 22 -7.73 4.12 18.66
N GLU A 23 -7.45 5.31 18.11
CA GLU A 23 -7.99 6.57 18.63
C GLU A 23 -9.24 7.05 17.88
N HIS A 24 -9.39 6.66 16.61
CA HIS A 24 -10.51 7.13 15.76
C HIS A 24 -11.43 5.99 15.31
N ASN A 25 -11.24 4.78 15.82
CA ASN A 25 -12.05 3.59 15.49
C ASN A 25 -12.20 3.38 13.96
N ALA A 26 -11.15 3.71 13.20
CA ALA A 26 -11.16 3.57 11.75
C ALA A 26 -11.16 2.11 11.32
N ASN A 27 -11.91 1.82 10.25
CA ASN A 27 -11.81 0.57 9.51
C ASN A 27 -10.56 0.65 8.61
N ILE A 28 -9.55 -0.17 8.88
CA ILE A 28 -8.28 -0.17 8.14
C ILE A 28 -8.29 -1.24 7.06
N ILE A 29 -7.99 -0.85 5.84
CA ILE A 29 -7.88 -1.73 4.68
C ILE A 29 -6.50 -1.50 4.05
N GLU A 30 -5.65 -2.50 4.08
CA GLU A 30 -4.32 -2.46 3.48
C GLU A 30 -4.39 -3.17 2.11
N ALA A 31 -4.21 -2.42 1.01
CA ALA A 31 -4.34 -2.93 -0.36
C ALA A 31 -3.41 -4.12 -0.64
N ASP A 32 -2.21 -4.13 -0.10
CA ASP A 32 -1.29 -5.26 -0.22
C ASP A 32 -1.87 -6.53 0.42
N LYS A 33 -2.54 -6.43 1.57
CA LYS A 33 -3.21 -7.57 2.21
C LYS A 33 -4.43 -8.03 1.42
N VAL A 34 -5.13 -7.11 0.78
CA VAL A 34 -6.24 -7.44 -0.13
C VAL A 34 -5.73 -8.19 -1.36
N ALA A 35 -4.64 -7.74 -1.98
CA ALA A 35 -4.00 -8.46 -3.08
C ALA A 35 -3.56 -9.87 -2.66
N HIS A 36 -2.94 -9.99 -1.49
CA HIS A 36 -2.56 -11.29 -0.93
C HIS A 36 -3.76 -12.23 -0.72
N PHE A 37 -4.87 -11.71 -0.19
CA PHE A 37 -6.11 -12.45 -0.04
C PHE A 37 -6.65 -12.95 -1.39
N LEU A 38 -6.59 -12.13 -2.42
CA LEU A 38 -7.05 -12.51 -3.76
C LEU A 38 -6.18 -13.59 -4.41
N TYR A 39 -4.92 -13.75 -3.98
CA TYR A 39 -4.03 -14.82 -4.45
C TYR A 39 -4.23 -16.16 -3.72
N GLU A 40 -5.04 -16.22 -2.68
CA GLU A 40 -5.41 -17.47 -2.02
C GLU A 40 -6.19 -18.37 -3.00
N LYS A 41 -6.01 -19.69 -2.84
CA LYS A 41 -6.66 -20.69 -3.68
C LYS A 41 -8.17 -20.46 -3.80
N ASP A 42 -8.69 -20.67 -5.00
CA ASP A 42 -10.10 -20.51 -5.37
C ASP A 42 -10.61 -19.05 -5.36
N ARG A 43 -9.74 -18.05 -5.17
CA ARG A 43 -10.07 -16.64 -5.32
C ARG A 43 -9.88 -16.16 -6.76
N ALA A 44 -10.50 -15.02 -7.06
CA ALA A 44 -10.46 -14.45 -8.42
C ALA A 44 -9.02 -14.15 -8.91
N GLY A 45 -8.17 -13.60 -8.05
CA GLY A 45 -6.77 -13.34 -8.36
C GLY A 45 -5.96 -14.62 -8.61
N TYR A 46 -6.16 -15.65 -7.79
CA TYR A 46 -5.57 -16.97 -8.02
C TYR A 46 -5.93 -17.52 -9.40
N THR A 47 -7.22 -17.52 -9.73
CA THR A 47 -7.73 -18.02 -11.01
C THR A 47 -7.12 -17.24 -12.18
N ALA A 48 -7.09 -15.91 -12.09
CA ALA A 48 -6.54 -15.05 -13.12
C ALA A 48 -5.04 -15.26 -13.34
N ILE A 49 -4.25 -15.30 -12.27
CA ILE A 49 -2.80 -15.51 -12.35
C ILE A 49 -2.48 -16.92 -12.86
N LYS A 50 -3.20 -17.93 -12.38
CA LYS A 50 -3.04 -19.30 -12.90
C LYS A 50 -3.38 -19.39 -14.38
N SER A 51 -4.38 -18.67 -14.86
CA SER A 51 -4.72 -18.63 -16.30
C SER A 51 -3.61 -17.99 -17.14
N LEU A 52 -2.88 -17.00 -16.61
CA LEU A 52 -1.77 -16.34 -17.32
C LEU A 52 -0.49 -17.17 -17.38
N PHE A 53 -0.16 -17.86 -16.29
CA PHE A 53 1.16 -18.49 -16.10
C PHE A 53 1.11 -20.02 -16.06
N GLY A 54 -0.09 -20.61 -16.02
CA GLY A 54 -0.24 -22.05 -15.85
C GLY A 54 0.16 -22.54 -14.44
N ASP A 55 0.42 -23.84 -14.33
CA ASP A 55 0.80 -24.45 -13.06
C ASP A 55 2.27 -24.20 -12.67
N THR A 56 3.06 -23.56 -13.54
CA THR A 56 4.50 -23.30 -13.30
C THR A 56 4.75 -22.37 -12.13
N ILE A 57 3.77 -21.51 -11.79
CA ILE A 57 3.86 -20.56 -10.66
C ILE A 57 3.32 -21.14 -9.36
N LEU A 58 2.87 -22.38 -9.36
CA LEU A 58 2.33 -23.02 -8.16
C LEU A 58 3.43 -23.75 -7.39
N ASP A 59 3.24 -23.83 -6.08
CA ASP A 59 4.02 -24.68 -5.19
C ASP A 59 3.43 -26.11 -5.12
N ASP A 60 4.03 -26.97 -4.29
CA ASP A 60 3.61 -28.37 -4.11
C ASP A 60 2.20 -28.51 -3.51
N LYS A 61 1.71 -27.47 -2.82
CA LYS A 61 0.35 -27.39 -2.26
C LYS A 61 -0.67 -26.83 -3.24
N LYS A 62 -0.24 -26.48 -4.44
CA LYS A 62 -1.04 -25.80 -5.47
C LYS A 62 -1.42 -24.37 -5.09
N ASP A 63 -0.69 -23.74 -4.19
CA ASP A 63 -0.80 -22.31 -3.91
C ASP A 63 0.13 -21.51 -4.82
N ILE A 64 -0.14 -20.22 -5.05
CA ILE A 64 0.74 -19.36 -5.82
C ILE A 64 2.06 -19.19 -5.05
N ASP A 65 3.16 -19.65 -5.65
CA ASP A 65 4.51 -19.36 -5.17
C ASP A 65 4.85 -17.89 -5.47
N ARG A 66 4.64 -17.04 -4.47
CA ARG A 66 4.85 -15.59 -4.60
C ARG A 66 6.28 -15.22 -4.96
N LYS A 67 7.25 -16.04 -4.55
CA LYS A 67 8.65 -15.80 -4.91
C LYS A 67 8.85 -16.02 -6.40
N LYS A 68 8.40 -17.16 -6.92
CA LYS A 68 8.46 -17.45 -8.37
C LYS A 68 7.72 -16.38 -9.18
N LEU A 69 6.51 -16.02 -8.75
CA LEU A 69 5.74 -14.96 -9.41
C LEU A 69 6.49 -13.63 -9.39
N GLY A 70 7.00 -13.23 -8.22
CA GLY A 70 7.78 -12.00 -8.07
C GLY A 70 9.03 -11.98 -8.94
N ASP A 71 9.77 -13.09 -9.02
CA ASP A 71 10.95 -13.23 -9.87
C ASP A 71 10.58 -13.07 -11.37
N ILE A 72 9.49 -13.70 -11.82
CA ILE A 72 9.01 -13.55 -13.20
C ILE A 72 8.65 -12.08 -13.50
N LEU A 73 7.91 -11.43 -12.61
CA LEU A 73 7.46 -10.06 -12.81
C LEU A 73 8.60 -9.03 -12.70
N TYR A 74 9.64 -9.33 -11.92
CA TYR A 74 10.81 -8.47 -11.80
C TYR A 74 11.59 -8.35 -13.11
N TYR A 75 11.71 -9.45 -13.87
CA TYR A 75 12.47 -9.50 -15.12
C TYR A 75 11.63 -9.23 -16.37
N ASP A 76 10.30 -9.24 -16.28
CA ASP A 76 9.41 -9.13 -17.45
C ASP A 76 8.33 -8.05 -17.20
N LYS A 77 8.63 -6.83 -17.69
CA LYS A 77 7.74 -5.68 -17.52
C LYS A 77 6.39 -5.82 -18.23
N ASP A 78 6.33 -6.59 -19.33
CA ASP A 78 5.08 -6.82 -20.05
C ASP A 78 4.17 -7.77 -19.28
N LYS A 79 4.75 -8.77 -18.63
CA LYS A 79 4.00 -9.64 -17.72
C LYS A 79 3.54 -8.89 -16.48
N LEU A 80 4.40 -8.05 -15.90
CA LEU A 80 4.02 -7.19 -14.78
C LEU A 80 2.79 -6.34 -15.15
N ARG A 81 2.84 -5.63 -16.29
CA ARG A 81 1.71 -4.81 -16.75
C ARG A 81 0.42 -5.62 -16.91
N LYS A 82 0.49 -6.82 -17.53
CA LYS A 82 -0.68 -7.70 -17.68
C LYS A 82 -1.25 -8.16 -16.34
N VAL A 83 -0.40 -8.44 -15.37
CA VAL A 83 -0.84 -8.78 -14.00
C VAL A 83 -1.51 -7.60 -13.34
N ASP A 84 -0.92 -6.41 -13.44
CA ASP A 84 -1.48 -5.18 -12.86
C ASP A 84 -2.85 -4.86 -13.48
N GLU A 85 -3.00 -4.92 -14.80
CA GLU A 85 -4.26 -4.70 -15.52
C GLU A 85 -5.41 -5.63 -15.04
N ILE A 86 -5.09 -6.83 -14.57
CA ILE A 86 -6.07 -7.80 -14.08
C ILE A 86 -6.29 -7.65 -12.57
N ILE A 87 -5.22 -7.50 -11.81
CA ILE A 87 -5.27 -7.56 -10.36
C ILE A 87 -5.77 -6.25 -9.75
N HIS A 88 -5.40 -5.08 -10.29
CA HIS A 88 -5.87 -3.80 -9.75
C HIS A 88 -7.40 -3.68 -9.71
N PRO A 89 -8.15 -3.99 -10.77
CA PRO A 89 -9.62 -3.97 -10.70
C PRO A 89 -10.19 -4.93 -9.64
N LEU A 90 -9.60 -6.12 -9.48
CA LEU A 90 -10.02 -7.08 -8.48
C LEU A 90 -9.77 -6.59 -7.05
N VAL A 91 -8.59 -5.97 -6.82
CA VAL A 91 -8.25 -5.35 -5.54
C VAL A 91 -9.22 -4.21 -5.22
N ASN A 92 -9.47 -3.32 -6.17
CA ASN A 92 -10.39 -2.20 -5.99
C ASN A 92 -11.82 -2.68 -5.69
N ALA A 93 -12.32 -3.70 -6.42
CA ALA A 93 -13.62 -4.29 -6.16
C ALA A 93 -13.71 -4.92 -4.76
N GLU A 94 -12.64 -5.58 -4.31
CA GLU A 94 -12.59 -6.19 -2.98
C GLU A 94 -12.44 -5.14 -1.88
N ILE A 95 -11.67 -4.06 -2.09
CA ILE A 95 -11.62 -2.92 -1.18
C ILE A 95 -13.01 -2.32 -0.99
N LYS A 96 -13.74 -2.06 -2.08
CA LYS A 96 -15.12 -1.51 -2.02
C LYS A 96 -16.05 -2.35 -1.16
N LYS A 97 -15.96 -3.70 -1.23
CA LYS A 97 -16.74 -4.61 -0.38
C LYS A 97 -16.39 -4.53 1.11
N ARG A 98 -15.17 -4.10 1.43
CA ARG A 98 -14.69 -4.00 2.82
C ARG A 98 -14.92 -2.63 3.44
N LEU A 99 -15.38 -1.65 2.66
CA LEU A 99 -15.79 -0.36 3.20
C LEU A 99 -17.03 -0.54 4.08
N LEU A 100 -17.03 0.12 5.22
CA LEU A 100 -18.14 0.11 6.16
C LEU A 100 -18.91 1.43 6.08
N ASP A 101 -20.24 1.33 5.94
CA ASP A 101 -21.10 2.50 5.97
C ASP A 101 -21.03 3.21 7.33
N ASN A 102 -21.15 4.52 7.30
CA ASN A 102 -21.15 5.37 8.50
C ASN A 102 -19.90 5.25 9.39
N ARG A 103 -18.79 4.80 8.83
CA ARG A 103 -17.48 4.71 9.52
C ARG A 103 -16.40 5.48 8.78
N LEU A 104 -15.34 5.79 9.52
CA LEU A 104 -14.09 6.22 8.94
C LEU A 104 -13.40 4.99 8.33
N ASN A 105 -13.31 4.92 7.01
CA ASN A 105 -12.53 3.90 6.32
C ASN A 105 -11.20 4.52 5.90
N VAL A 106 -10.12 3.81 6.15
CA VAL A 106 -8.78 4.22 5.72
C VAL A 106 -8.18 3.08 4.90
N VAL A 107 -7.98 3.36 3.62
CA VAL A 107 -7.30 2.44 2.70
C VAL A 107 -5.85 2.86 2.58
N GLU A 108 -4.94 1.96 2.89
CA GLU A 108 -3.50 2.16 2.69
C GLU A 108 -3.08 1.53 1.38
N GLN A 109 -2.40 2.32 0.55
CA GLN A 109 -1.90 1.87 -0.74
C GLN A 109 -0.52 2.48 -1.00
N ALA A 110 0.37 1.70 -1.62
CA ALA A 110 1.72 2.16 -1.97
C ALA A 110 1.79 2.84 -3.34
N LEU A 111 0.81 2.57 -4.21
CA LEU A 111 0.74 3.08 -5.58
C LEU A 111 -0.36 4.14 -5.73
N MET A 112 -0.28 4.89 -6.83
CA MET A 112 -1.28 5.88 -7.19
C MET A 112 -2.63 5.19 -7.47
N PRO A 113 -3.77 5.75 -7.01
CA PRO A 113 -5.07 5.15 -7.21
C PRO A 113 -5.52 5.25 -8.67
N ASP A 114 -6.06 4.16 -9.17
CA ASP A 114 -6.69 4.13 -10.49
C ASP A 114 -8.18 4.51 -10.44
N GLU A 115 -8.79 4.56 -9.24
CA GLU A 115 -10.20 4.83 -9.04
C GLU A 115 -10.46 5.92 -8.02
N ASN A 116 -11.55 6.66 -8.22
CA ASN A 116 -11.90 7.85 -7.43
C ASN A 116 -13.14 7.58 -6.53
N PHE A 117 -13.03 6.67 -5.56
CA PHE A 117 -14.08 6.42 -4.55
C PHE A 117 -13.67 6.87 -3.14
N TYR A 118 -12.61 7.65 -3.06
CA TYR A 118 -12.14 8.23 -1.81
C TYR A 118 -12.67 9.65 -1.65
N ASP A 119 -13.12 9.97 -0.44
CA ASP A 119 -13.55 11.33 -0.11
C ASP A 119 -12.36 12.26 0.09
N SER A 120 -11.20 11.70 0.46
CA SER A 120 -9.96 12.44 0.68
C SER A 120 -8.73 11.57 0.46
N VAL A 121 -7.72 12.15 -0.16
CA VAL A 121 -6.39 11.53 -0.34
C VAL A 121 -5.42 12.21 0.62
N TRP A 122 -4.80 11.42 1.48
CA TRP A 122 -3.82 11.87 2.47
C TRP A 122 -2.43 11.39 2.10
N TYR A 123 -1.48 12.31 2.03
CA TYR A 123 -0.07 11.99 1.86
C TYR A 123 0.65 12.08 3.20
N LEU A 124 1.16 10.96 3.70
CA LEU A 124 2.03 10.92 4.88
C LEU A 124 3.45 11.23 4.46
N TYR A 125 3.85 12.48 4.63
CA TYR A 125 5.16 12.99 4.32
C TYR A 125 6.16 12.76 5.46
N THR A 126 7.36 12.36 5.13
CA THR A 126 8.50 12.27 6.04
C THR A 126 9.76 12.56 5.25
N ASP A 127 10.61 13.43 5.78
CA ASP A 127 11.90 13.80 5.19
C ASP A 127 12.72 12.56 4.86
N MET A 128 13.39 12.58 3.72
CA MET A 128 14.12 11.42 3.18
C MET A 128 15.16 10.87 4.17
N GLU A 129 15.92 11.75 4.83
CA GLU A 129 16.93 11.34 5.82
C GLU A 129 16.33 10.65 7.05
N ILE A 130 15.15 11.10 7.48
CA ILE A 130 14.42 10.47 8.59
C ILE A 130 13.90 9.08 8.15
N ARG A 131 13.37 8.95 6.93
CA ARG A 131 12.94 7.67 6.35
C ARG A 131 14.10 6.67 6.28
N ILE A 132 15.26 7.11 5.77
CA ILE A 132 16.47 6.30 5.69
C ILE A 132 16.88 5.82 7.08
N LYS A 133 16.99 6.74 8.05
CA LYS A 133 17.36 6.41 9.43
C LYS A 133 16.41 5.40 10.06
N ARG A 134 15.09 5.59 9.88
CA ARG A 134 14.06 4.66 10.39
C ARG A 134 14.21 3.27 9.79
N LEU A 135 14.46 3.16 8.49
CA LEU A 135 14.61 1.88 7.79
C LEU A 135 15.92 1.16 8.14
N MET A 136 17.02 1.89 8.32
CA MET A 136 18.27 1.32 8.82
C MET A 136 18.08 0.70 10.20
N LEU A 137 17.41 1.40 11.11
CA LEU A 137 17.18 0.95 12.48
C LEU A 137 16.18 -0.20 12.57
N SER A 138 15.07 -0.12 11.83
CA SER A 138 13.96 -1.07 11.98
C SER A 138 14.08 -2.33 11.12
N ARG A 139 14.81 -2.25 9.98
CA ARG A 139 14.94 -3.35 9.01
C ARG A 139 16.38 -3.79 8.77
N GLY A 140 17.37 -3.11 9.35
CA GLY A 140 18.79 -3.43 9.15
C GLY A 140 19.29 -3.24 7.70
N LEU A 141 18.58 -2.43 6.90
CA LEU A 141 18.94 -2.21 5.49
C LEU A 141 20.10 -1.21 5.39
N SER A 142 20.99 -1.38 4.41
CA SER A 142 22.01 -0.37 4.11
C SER A 142 21.37 0.86 3.45
N ARG A 143 22.04 2.02 3.55
CA ARG A 143 21.59 3.26 2.90
C ARG A 143 21.40 3.08 1.39
N GLU A 144 22.36 2.49 0.70
CA GLU A 144 22.31 2.27 -0.75
C GLU A 144 21.11 1.42 -1.15
N ARG A 145 20.81 0.39 -0.35
CA ARG A 145 19.63 -0.44 -0.58
C ARG A 145 18.34 0.32 -0.41
N ILE A 146 18.26 1.18 0.61
CA ILE A 146 17.09 2.01 0.88
C ILE A 146 16.89 3.02 -0.26
N GLU A 147 17.94 3.72 -0.67
CA GLU A 147 17.90 4.68 -1.78
C GLU A 147 17.47 4.01 -3.09
N THR A 148 17.95 2.81 -3.35
CA THR A 148 17.51 1.99 -4.51
C THR A 148 16.01 1.68 -4.43
N ILE A 149 15.45 1.37 -3.25
CA ILE A 149 14.03 1.11 -3.07
C ILE A 149 13.22 2.40 -3.28
N ILE A 150 13.67 3.50 -2.68
CA ILE A 150 13.00 4.81 -2.78
C ILE A 150 12.97 5.30 -4.25
N SER A 151 14.06 5.11 -5.00
CA SER A 151 14.13 5.54 -6.41
C SER A 151 13.16 4.82 -7.34
N LYS A 152 12.61 3.68 -6.91
CA LYS A 152 11.58 2.90 -7.64
C LYS A 152 10.15 3.26 -7.24
N GLN A 153 9.98 4.09 -6.22
CA GLN A 153 8.67 4.58 -5.78
C GLN A 153 8.28 5.84 -6.54
N PRO A 154 6.98 6.23 -6.56
CA PRO A 154 6.55 7.55 -7.01
C PRO A 154 7.33 8.65 -6.29
N LYS A 155 7.58 9.75 -6.98
CA LYS A 155 8.25 10.92 -6.40
C LYS A 155 7.33 11.62 -5.40
N GLU A 156 7.92 12.42 -4.51
CA GLU A 156 7.13 13.23 -3.56
C GLU A 156 6.13 14.14 -4.29
N SER A 157 6.56 14.77 -5.39
CA SER A 157 5.69 15.59 -6.25
C SER A 157 4.47 14.85 -6.79
N ASP A 158 4.59 13.54 -7.06
CA ASP A 158 3.48 12.74 -7.57
C ASP A 158 2.42 12.55 -6.47
N PHE A 159 2.84 12.27 -5.24
CA PHE A 159 1.94 12.18 -4.10
C PHE A 159 1.30 13.54 -3.77
N GLU A 160 2.09 14.62 -3.77
CA GLU A 160 1.61 15.98 -3.50
C GLU A 160 0.56 16.43 -4.51
N SER A 161 0.72 16.07 -5.79
CA SER A 161 -0.17 16.51 -6.87
C SER A 161 -1.61 15.98 -6.71
N ILE A 162 -1.82 14.88 -6.00
CA ILE A 162 -3.15 14.27 -5.80
C ILE A 162 -3.64 14.37 -4.36
N ALA A 163 -2.78 14.76 -3.43
CA ALA A 163 -3.14 14.80 -2.01
C ALA A 163 -4.07 15.98 -1.70
N ASN A 164 -5.17 15.70 -1.03
CA ASN A 164 -6.01 16.75 -0.44
C ASN A 164 -5.43 17.27 0.88
N LYS A 165 -4.70 16.40 1.60
CA LYS A 165 -4.04 16.73 2.86
C LYS A 165 -2.65 16.12 2.93
N ILE A 166 -1.67 16.90 3.39
CA ILE A 166 -0.31 16.44 3.65
C ILE A 166 -0.12 16.38 5.15
N ILE A 167 0.17 15.18 5.66
CA ILE A 167 0.39 14.94 7.08
C ILE A 167 1.89 14.75 7.30
N LYS A 168 2.52 15.69 8.01
CA LYS A 168 3.94 15.58 8.34
C LYS A 168 4.16 14.57 9.46
N ASN A 169 5.20 13.74 9.31
CA ASN A 169 5.62 12.75 10.29
C ASN A 169 7.13 12.77 10.50
N ASN A 170 7.68 13.94 10.81
CA ASN A 170 9.11 14.11 11.05
C ASN A 170 9.49 13.96 12.54
N GLY A 171 8.54 14.12 13.42
CA GLY A 171 8.73 14.07 14.87
C GLY A 171 8.40 12.71 15.49
N ASP A 172 7.92 12.77 16.71
CA ASP A 172 7.51 11.62 17.50
C ASP A 172 6.03 11.22 17.27
N ARG A 173 5.59 10.19 17.98
CA ARG A 173 4.21 9.70 17.89
C ARG A 173 3.18 10.76 18.28
N SER A 174 3.45 11.56 19.31
CA SER A 174 2.52 12.58 19.81
C SER A 174 2.27 13.67 18.76
N GLU A 175 3.33 14.07 18.04
CA GLU A 175 3.20 15.02 16.92
C GLU A 175 2.36 14.41 15.78
N LEU A 176 2.57 13.13 15.45
CA LEU A 176 1.78 12.45 14.44
C LEU A 176 0.31 12.34 14.83
N GLU A 177 0.01 11.99 16.08
CA GLU A 177 -1.35 11.95 16.63
C GLU A 177 -2.06 13.32 16.51
N LYS A 178 -1.36 14.40 16.85
CA LYS A 178 -1.85 15.76 16.67
C LYS A 178 -2.15 16.07 15.21
N ASN A 179 -1.21 15.79 14.30
CA ASN A 179 -1.35 16.07 12.87
C ASN A 179 -2.51 15.27 12.24
N ILE A 180 -2.70 14.01 12.64
CA ILE A 180 -3.84 13.19 12.21
C ILE A 180 -5.16 13.79 12.71
N ARG A 181 -5.23 14.19 13.99
CA ARG A 181 -6.44 14.79 14.57
C ARG A 181 -6.81 16.11 13.89
N GLU A 182 -5.82 16.93 13.52
CA GLU A 182 -6.05 18.15 12.75
C GLU A 182 -6.53 17.84 11.32
N ALA A 183 -6.01 16.79 10.71
CA ALA A 183 -6.43 16.37 9.37
C ALA A 183 -7.87 15.80 9.34
N LEU A 184 -8.38 15.27 10.43
CA LEU A 184 -9.76 14.76 10.54
C LEU A 184 -10.83 15.85 10.71
N ARG A 185 -10.43 17.09 11.00
CA ARG A 185 -11.32 18.26 11.09
C ARG A 185 -11.58 18.84 9.70
#